data_f38fb81310489d3652e3c3a74e491953
#
_entry.id   f38fb81310489d3652e3c3a74e491953
#
_cell.length_a   1.000
_cell.length_b   1.000
_cell.length_c   1.000
_cell.angle_alpha   90.00
_cell.angle_beta   90.00
_cell.angle_gamma   90.00
#
_symmetry.space_group_name_H-M   'P 1'
#
loop_
_entity.id
_entity.type
_entity.pdbx_description
1 polymer ?
#
loop_
_entity_poly.entity_id
_entity_poly.type
_entity_poly.pdbx_seq_one_letter_code
_entity_poly.pdbx_strand_id
1 'polypeptide(L)'
;MKVNVVKSLQDLEQSLITIEEQLNRNPRRLLVDTETTGLDPRMSMLLLVQIATFEEVFVYDFTLIPVEHVACFAALLTDPTIIKVFQNASFDIKVFYQAGRFVVDPIHDTRVTEALLCAGIVGVRNDLASISQRRLNVTLDKTIRTQFVSESFAGISSEQIEYAAKDVIVLKDIFLQQI
;
A
#
# COMPACT_ATOMS: atom_id res chain seq x y z
N MET A 1 -15.13 0.77 -2.01
CA MET A 1 -14.38 2.06 -2.05
C MET A 1 -14.21 2.46 -3.50
N LYS A 2 -14.25 3.75 -3.81
CA LYS A 2 -13.94 4.28 -5.15
C LYS A 2 -12.44 4.15 -5.39
N VAL A 3 -12.05 3.73 -6.59
CA VAL A 3 -10.63 3.63 -7.00
C VAL A 3 -10.33 4.75 -7.99
N ASN A 4 -9.31 5.54 -7.69
CA ASN A 4 -8.82 6.63 -8.52
C ASN A 4 -7.42 6.28 -9.01
N VAL A 5 -7.22 6.27 -10.32
CA VAL A 5 -5.91 6.01 -10.91
C VAL A 5 -5.25 7.35 -11.22
N VAL A 6 -4.07 7.56 -10.65
CA VAL A 6 -3.30 8.80 -10.75
C VAL A 6 -2.14 8.58 -11.72
N LYS A 7 -2.17 9.30 -12.84
CA LYS A 7 -1.21 9.12 -13.97
C LYS A 7 -0.48 10.40 -14.35
N SER A 8 -0.79 11.51 -13.70
CA SER A 8 -0.15 12.82 -13.96
C SER A 8 0.18 13.54 -12.66
N LEU A 9 1.05 14.55 -12.74
CA LEU A 9 1.40 15.39 -11.58
C LEU A 9 0.19 16.20 -11.10
N GLN A 10 -0.66 16.66 -12.00
CA GLN A 10 -1.87 17.40 -11.64
C GLN A 10 -2.83 16.51 -10.84
N ASP A 11 -3.04 15.24 -11.28
CA ASP A 11 -3.88 14.29 -10.55
C ASP A 11 -3.26 13.93 -9.20
N LEU A 12 -1.91 13.83 -9.11
CA LEU A 12 -1.19 13.59 -7.87
C LEU A 12 -1.44 14.72 -6.87
N GLU A 13 -1.24 15.97 -7.26
CA GLU A 13 -1.50 17.13 -6.40
C GLU A 13 -2.95 17.19 -5.93
N GLN A 14 -3.91 16.98 -6.83
CA GLN A 14 -5.34 16.97 -6.49
C GLN A 14 -5.69 15.83 -5.53
N SER A 15 -5.08 14.66 -5.70
CA SER A 15 -5.30 13.51 -4.82
C SER A 15 -4.80 13.76 -3.38
N LEU A 16 -3.66 14.44 -3.21
CA LEU A 16 -3.13 14.79 -1.89
C LEU A 16 -4.08 15.73 -1.15
N ILE A 17 -4.64 16.72 -1.82
CA ILE A 17 -5.66 17.63 -1.25
C ILE A 17 -6.88 16.83 -0.80
N THR A 18 -7.36 15.92 -1.65
CA THR A 18 -8.52 15.07 -1.34
C THR A 18 -8.26 14.17 -0.12
N ILE A 19 -7.06 13.57 -0.05
CA ILE A 19 -6.66 12.74 1.10
C ILE A 19 -6.65 13.55 2.40
N GLU A 20 -6.07 14.75 2.39
CA GLU A 20 -6.05 15.63 3.56
C GLU A 20 -7.47 16.01 4.02
N GLU A 21 -8.35 16.37 3.09
CA GLU A 21 -9.75 16.65 3.40
C GLU A 21 -10.47 15.46 4.03
N GLN A 22 -10.23 14.25 3.54
CA GLN A 22 -10.81 13.02 4.09
C GLN A 22 -10.24 12.69 5.46
N LEU A 23 -8.94 12.88 5.70
CA LEU A 23 -8.29 12.69 6.99
C LEU A 23 -8.77 13.68 8.05
N ASN A 24 -9.25 14.85 7.66
CA ASN A 24 -9.83 15.82 8.59
C ASN A 24 -11.25 15.43 9.04
N ARG A 25 -11.94 14.58 8.30
CA ARG A 25 -13.32 14.12 8.59
C ARG A 25 -13.38 12.73 9.22
N ASN A 26 -12.35 11.93 9.05
CA ASN A 26 -12.29 10.51 9.41
C ASN A 26 -11.15 10.23 10.40
N PRO A 27 -11.09 9.02 10.96
CA PRO A 27 -9.91 8.61 11.70
C PRO A 27 -8.65 8.80 10.84
N ARG A 28 -7.63 9.47 11.39
CA ARG A 28 -6.38 9.82 10.69
C ARG A 28 -5.53 8.56 10.45
N ARG A 29 -5.94 7.77 9.46
CA ARG A 29 -5.30 6.52 9.06
C ARG A 29 -5.20 6.44 7.55
N LEU A 30 -4.04 5.99 7.07
CA LEU A 30 -3.79 5.67 5.67
C LEU A 30 -3.44 4.19 5.55
N LEU A 31 -3.97 3.53 4.54
CA LEU A 31 -3.60 2.17 4.16
C LEU A 31 -2.67 2.30 2.97
N VAL A 32 -1.51 1.68 3.05
CA VAL A 32 -0.43 1.91 2.08
C VAL A 32 0.17 0.59 1.65
N ASP A 33 0.44 0.47 0.36
CA ASP A 33 1.14 -0.65 -0.25
C ASP A 33 1.96 -0.17 -1.45
N THR A 34 2.92 -0.98 -1.92
CA THR A 34 3.76 -0.66 -3.08
C THR A 34 3.94 -1.88 -3.97
N GLU A 35 3.98 -1.65 -5.30
CA GLU A 35 4.36 -2.67 -6.28
C GLU A 35 5.66 -2.28 -6.97
N THR A 36 6.54 -3.26 -7.12
CA THR A 36 7.89 -3.08 -7.68
C THR A 36 8.26 -4.22 -8.62
N THR A 37 9.26 -4.02 -9.47
CA THR A 37 9.76 -5.06 -10.38
C THR A 37 10.51 -6.20 -9.69
N GLY A 38 10.76 -6.13 -8.38
CA GLY A 38 11.50 -7.15 -7.64
C GLY A 38 11.49 -6.92 -6.15
N LEU A 39 12.19 -7.76 -5.39
CA LEU A 39 12.18 -7.77 -3.92
C LEU A 39 13.35 -7.01 -3.28
N ASP A 40 14.34 -6.56 -4.03
CA ASP A 40 15.41 -5.69 -3.52
C ASP A 40 15.10 -4.23 -3.90
N PRO A 41 14.70 -3.37 -2.94
CA PRO A 41 14.35 -1.98 -3.22
C PRO A 41 15.46 -1.15 -3.87
N ARG A 42 16.73 -1.58 -3.75
CA ARG A 42 17.89 -0.90 -4.36
C ARG A 42 18.04 -1.18 -5.85
N MET A 43 17.51 -2.33 -6.30
CA MET A 43 17.65 -2.82 -7.68
C MET A 43 16.33 -2.79 -8.44
N SER A 44 15.21 -2.70 -7.72
CA SER A 44 13.87 -2.75 -8.30
C SER A 44 13.35 -1.36 -8.64
N MET A 45 12.61 -1.25 -9.73
CA MET A 45 11.85 -0.05 -10.04
C MET A 45 10.54 -0.04 -9.25
N LEU A 46 10.17 1.11 -8.71
CA LEU A 46 8.85 1.35 -8.17
C LEU A 46 7.87 1.51 -9.34
N LEU A 47 6.80 0.72 -9.33
CA LEU A 47 5.77 0.70 -10.37
C LEU A 47 4.50 1.39 -9.90
N LEU A 48 3.97 0.97 -8.76
CA LEU A 48 2.75 1.55 -8.20
C LEU A 48 2.96 1.89 -6.71
N VAL A 49 2.29 2.94 -6.27
CA VAL A 49 2.02 3.22 -4.86
C VAL A 49 0.50 3.25 -4.68
N GLN A 50 0.00 2.57 -3.67
CA GLN A 50 -1.39 2.62 -3.27
C GLN A 50 -1.48 3.38 -1.95
N ILE A 51 -2.29 4.44 -1.92
CA ILE A 51 -2.66 5.14 -0.68
C ILE A 51 -4.18 5.16 -0.61
N ALA A 52 -4.73 4.62 0.46
CA ALA A 52 -6.16 4.65 0.68
C ALA A 52 -6.50 5.31 2.03
N THR A 53 -7.57 6.07 2.02
CA THR A 53 -8.32 6.47 3.21
C THR A 53 -9.39 5.42 3.48
N PHE A 54 -10.33 5.70 4.38
CA PHE A 54 -11.49 4.82 4.55
C PHE A 54 -12.60 5.06 3.51
N GLU A 55 -12.47 6.12 2.69
CA GLU A 55 -13.44 6.48 1.65
C GLU A 55 -12.99 6.02 0.26
N GLU A 56 -11.75 6.32 -0.14
CA GLU A 56 -11.24 6.12 -1.50
C GLU A 56 -9.85 5.49 -1.51
N VAL A 57 -9.54 4.84 -2.63
CA VAL A 57 -8.20 4.33 -2.97
C VAL A 57 -7.61 5.18 -4.07
N PHE A 58 -6.35 5.56 -3.94
CA PHE A 58 -5.55 6.22 -4.96
C PHE A 58 -4.40 5.27 -5.36
N VAL A 59 -4.35 4.93 -6.65
CA VAL A 59 -3.30 4.10 -7.25
C VAL A 59 -2.45 4.99 -8.14
N TYR A 60 -1.22 5.26 -7.71
CA TYR A 60 -0.25 6.12 -8.39
C TYR A 60 0.61 5.29 -9.33
N ASP A 61 0.59 5.61 -10.61
CA ASP A 61 1.36 4.92 -11.65
C ASP A 61 2.71 5.62 -11.86
N PHE A 62 3.75 5.12 -11.20
CA PHE A 62 5.12 5.63 -11.32
C PHE A 62 5.86 5.18 -12.59
N THR A 63 5.20 4.47 -13.47
CA THR A 63 5.69 4.27 -14.83
C THR A 63 5.41 5.47 -15.73
N LEU A 64 4.46 6.33 -15.32
CA LEU A 64 4.05 7.56 -16.01
C LEU A 64 4.41 8.83 -15.21
N ILE A 65 4.44 8.74 -13.89
CA ILE A 65 4.87 9.83 -13.00
C ILE A 65 6.35 9.62 -12.68
N PRO A 66 7.23 10.64 -12.82
CA PRO A 66 8.63 10.51 -12.44
C PRO A 66 8.81 10.14 -10.97
N VAL A 67 9.69 9.18 -10.67
CA VAL A 67 9.85 8.56 -9.35
C VAL A 67 10.27 9.54 -8.24
N GLU A 68 10.91 10.65 -8.58
CA GLU A 68 11.26 11.71 -7.63
C GLU A 68 10.04 12.35 -6.96
N HIS A 69 8.86 12.28 -7.59
CA HIS A 69 7.60 12.77 -7.00
C HIS A 69 7.05 11.90 -5.87
N VAL A 70 7.65 10.74 -5.58
CA VAL A 70 7.39 9.99 -4.34
C VAL A 70 7.63 10.87 -3.11
N ALA A 71 8.56 11.82 -3.19
CA ALA A 71 8.82 12.78 -2.11
C ALA A 71 7.59 13.63 -1.72
N CYS A 72 6.60 13.79 -2.60
CA CYS A 72 5.34 14.50 -2.30
C CYS A 72 4.53 13.81 -1.20
N PHE A 73 4.71 12.50 -0.99
CA PHE A 73 4.04 11.77 0.08
C PHE A 73 4.65 12.00 1.46
N ALA A 74 5.85 12.62 1.54
CA ALA A 74 6.57 12.76 2.82
C ALA A 74 5.70 13.45 3.89
N ALA A 75 5.00 14.54 3.54
CA ALA A 75 4.14 15.27 4.48
C ALA A 75 3.07 14.36 5.13
N LEU A 76 2.44 13.48 4.37
CA LEU A 76 1.43 12.53 4.87
C LEU A 76 2.07 11.34 5.61
N LEU A 77 3.14 10.79 5.05
CA LEU A 77 3.71 9.53 5.54
C LEU A 77 4.66 9.71 6.74
N THR A 78 5.08 10.95 7.04
CA THR A 78 5.85 11.27 8.25
C THR A 78 5.04 12.01 9.33
N ASP A 79 3.78 12.38 9.06
CA ASP A 79 2.92 13.05 10.04
C ASP A 79 2.65 12.12 11.25
N PRO A 80 3.09 12.49 12.48
CA PRO A 80 2.94 11.65 13.67
C PRO A 80 1.47 11.47 14.11
N THR A 81 0.54 12.26 13.57
CA THR A 81 -0.89 12.17 13.88
C THR A 81 -1.65 11.22 12.96
N ILE A 82 -1.02 10.74 11.88
CA ILE A 82 -1.60 9.82 10.91
C ILE A 82 -0.95 8.44 11.11
N ILE A 83 -1.74 7.41 11.41
CA ILE A 83 -1.25 6.03 11.45
C ILE A 83 -1.22 5.48 10.04
N LYS A 84 -0.06 5.01 9.57
CA LYS A 84 0.09 4.32 8.29
C LYS A 84 0.01 2.82 8.51
N VAL A 85 -0.97 2.19 7.87
CA VAL A 85 -1.25 0.76 7.97
C VAL A 85 -0.64 0.05 6.77
N PHE A 86 0.18 -0.95 7.04
CA PHE A 86 0.86 -1.78 6.04
C PHE A 86 0.66 -3.27 6.30
N GLN A 87 0.94 -4.06 5.30
CA GLN A 87 1.18 -5.49 5.43
C GLN A 87 2.65 -5.80 5.16
N ASN A 88 3.42 -6.13 6.21
CA ASN A 88 4.87 -6.36 6.10
C ASN A 88 5.64 -5.07 5.73
N ALA A 89 5.37 -4.01 6.47
CA ALA A 89 5.85 -2.64 6.29
C ALA A 89 7.35 -2.50 5.99
N SER A 90 8.18 -3.45 6.44
CA SER A 90 9.63 -3.38 6.29
C SER A 90 10.10 -3.33 4.83
N PHE A 91 9.29 -3.81 3.89
CA PHE A 91 9.57 -3.71 2.45
C PHE A 91 9.26 -2.30 1.95
N ASP A 92 8.03 -1.84 2.16
CA ASP A 92 7.52 -0.56 1.66
C ASP A 92 8.29 0.63 2.20
N ILE A 93 8.66 0.60 3.49
CA ILE A 93 9.51 1.64 4.12
C ILE A 93 10.84 1.78 3.37
N LYS A 94 11.46 0.68 2.98
CA LYS A 94 12.72 0.71 2.21
C LYS A 94 12.51 1.27 0.81
N VAL A 95 11.37 0.95 0.17
CA VAL A 95 11.00 1.53 -1.12
C VAL A 95 10.84 3.04 -1.01
N PHE A 96 10.07 3.54 -0.02
CA PHE A 96 9.91 4.97 0.23
C PHE A 96 11.22 5.67 0.58
N TYR A 97 12.06 5.04 1.40
CA TYR A 97 13.39 5.59 1.72
C TYR A 97 14.28 5.66 0.48
N GLN A 98 14.27 4.63 -0.36
CA GLN A 98 15.08 4.61 -1.58
C GLN A 98 14.62 5.65 -2.60
N ALA A 99 13.30 5.79 -2.81
CA ALA A 99 12.72 6.69 -3.81
C ALA A 99 12.56 8.13 -3.31
N GLY A 100 12.10 8.33 -2.08
CA GLY A 100 11.70 9.63 -1.55
C GLY A 100 12.62 10.20 -0.46
N ARG A 101 13.57 9.42 0.06
CA ARG A 101 14.52 9.79 1.14
C ARG A 101 13.87 10.21 2.45
N PHE A 102 12.71 9.67 2.81
CA PHE A 102 12.05 9.87 4.09
C PHE A 102 11.74 8.54 4.77
N VAL A 103 11.52 8.58 6.08
CA VAL A 103 11.16 7.41 6.89
C VAL A 103 9.69 7.52 7.29
N VAL A 104 8.91 6.49 6.99
CA VAL A 104 7.48 6.42 7.33
C VAL A 104 7.31 6.15 8.83
N ASP A 105 6.52 6.98 9.51
CA ASP A 105 6.22 6.84 10.95
C ASP A 105 4.98 7.71 11.32
N PRO A 106 4.09 7.30 12.25
CA PRO A 106 3.97 5.99 12.92
C PRO A 106 3.33 4.92 12.03
N ILE A 107 3.61 3.65 12.32
CA ILE A 107 3.21 2.49 11.53
C ILE A 107 2.37 1.52 12.35
N HIS A 108 1.32 0.98 11.73
CA HIS A 108 0.67 -0.27 12.13
C HIS A 108 0.95 -1.34 11.07
N ASP A 109 1.68 -2.38 11.42
CA ASP A 109 1.96 -3.51 10.52
C ASP A 109 1.03 -4.68 10.85
N THR A 110 0.09 -4.97 9.95
CA THR A 110 -0.91 -6.03 10.15
C THR A 110 -0.29 -7.44 10.23
N ARG A 111 0.87 -7.66 9.59
CA ARG A 111 1.60 -8.93 9.71
C ARG A 111 2.18 -9.13 11.11
N VAL A 112 2.78 -8.07 11.68
CA VAL A 112 3.36 -8.11 13.03
C VAL A 112 2.25 -8.23 14.06
N THR A 113 1.18 -7.44 13.93
CA THR A 113 0.02 -7.52 14.82
C THR A 113 -0.59 -8.92 14.78
N GLU A 114 -0.76 -9.52 13.61
CA GLU A 114 -1.30 -10.88 13.48
C GLU A 114 -0.38 -11.93 14.14
N ALA A 115 0.93 -11.78 13.99
CA ALA A 115 1.88 -12.68 14.62
C ALA A 115 1.77 -12.63 16.17
N LEU A 116 1.52 -11.44 16.74
CA LEU A 116 1.29 -11.29 18.17
C LEU A 116 -0.05 -11.89 18.61
N LEU A 117 -1.13 -11.63 17.86
CA LEU A 117 -2.47 -12.14 18.17
C LEU A 117 -2.55 -13.67 18.07
N CYS A 118 -1.75 -14.28 17.21
CA CYS A 118 -1.67 -15.72 17.01
C CYS A 118 -0.45 -16.36 17.72
N ALA A 119 0.19 -15.64 18.66
CA ALA A 119 1.37 -16.14 19.35
C ALA A 119 1.07 -17.48 20.07
N GLY A 120 1.97 -18.47 19.88
CA GLY A 120 1.81 -19.81 20.46
C GLY A 120 0.99 -20.79 19.61
N ILE A 121 0.36 -20.34 18.50
CA ILE A 121 -0.37 -21.24 17.58
C ILE A 121 0.59 -21.68 16.48
N VAL A 122 0.88 -22.99 16.44
CA VAL A 122 1.83 -23.57 15.46
C VAL A 122 1.21 -23.59 14.05
N GLY A 123 2.03 -23.28 13.03
CA GLY A 123 1.65 -23.37 11.62
C GLY A 123 0.84 -22.20 11.06
N VAL A 124 0.60 -21.15 11.85
CA VAL A 124 -0.10 -19.94 11.37
C VAL A 124 0.79 -19.14 10.42
N ARG A 125 0.28 -18.88 9.23
CA ARG A 125 0.91 -17.99 8.24
C ARG A 125 0.31 -16.61 8.36
N ASN A 126 1.18 -15.57 8.26
CA ASN A 126 0.80 -14.16 8.41
C ASN A 126 1.07 -13.34 7.13
N ASP A 127 1.04 -13.97 5.96
CA ASP A 127 0.94 -13.27 4.68
C ASP A 127 -0.50 -12.76 4.45
N LEU A 128 -0.65 -11.70 3.63
CA LEU A 128 -1.93 -11.02 3.42
C LEU A 128 -3.07 -12.00 3.08
N ALA A 129 -2.85 -12.94 2.16
CA ALA A 129 -3.88 -13.90 1.77
C ALA A 129 -4.28 -14.85 2.90
N SER A 130 -3.32 -15.30 3.72
CA SER A 130 -3.59 -16.18 4.87
C SER A 130 -4.37 -15.44 5.96
N ILE A 131 -4.05 -14.17 6.22
CA ILE A 131 -4.80 -13.34 7.17
C ILE A 131 -6.20 -13.05 6.63
N SER A 132 -6.31 -12.64 5.35
CA SER A 132 -7.59 -12.38 4.69
C SER A 132 -8.52 -13.59 4.75
N GLN A 133 -8.01 -14.77 4.43
CA GLN A 133 -8.82 -16.00 4.50
C GLN A 133 -9.27 -16.30 5.94
N ARG A 134 -8.38 -16.13 6.91
CA ARG A 134 -8.67 -16.47 8.32
C ARG A 134 -9.62 -15.48 8.98
N ARG A 135 -9.45 -14.18 8.76
CA ARG A 135 -10.22 -13.13 9.43
C ARG A 135 -11.47 -12.68 8.67
N LEU A 136 -11.42 -12.69 7.35
CA LEU A 136 -12.47 -12.14 6.51
C LEU A 136 -13.20 -13.20 5.67
N ASN A 137 -12.70 -14.43 5.63
CA ASN A 137 -13.14 -15.48 4.72
C ASN A 137 -13.05 -15.06 3.23
N VAL A 138 -12.04 -14.24 2.89
CA VAL A 138 -11.79 -13.74 1.54
C VAL A 138 -10.54 -14.41 0.98
N THR A 139 -10.67 -15.00 -0.22
CA THR A 139 -9.54 -15.57 -0.97
C THR A 139 -8.95 -14.51 -1.89
N LEU A 140 -7.64 -14.28 -1.80
CA LEU A 140 -6.89 -13.39 -2.69
C LEU A 140 -6.19 -14.20 -3.78
N ASP A 141 -6.35 -13.77 -5.03
CA ASP A 141 -5.61 -14.31 -6.15
C ASP A 141 -4.20 -13.69 -6.18
N LYS A 142 -3.18 -14.54 -6.22
CA LYS A 142 -1.77 -14.11 -6.24
C LYS A 142 -1.14 -14.16 -7.64
N THR A 143 -1.89 -14.59 -8.65
CA THR A 143 -1.34 -14.79 -10.01
C THR A 143 -0.89 -13.48 -10.65
N ILE A 144 -1.63 -12.38 -10.40
CA ILE A 144 -1.33 -11.05 -10.94
C ILE A 144 0.01 -10.51 -10.41
N ARG A 145 0.36 -10.82 -9.14
CA ARG A 145 1.60 -10.34 -8.52
C ARG A 145 2.84 -10.72 -9.33
N THR A 146 2.86 -11.90 -9.96
CA THR A 146 4.01 -12.35 -10.76
C THR A 146 4.20 -11.53 -12.01
N GLN A 147 3.19 -10.86 -12.52
CA GLN A 147 3.25 -10.03 -13.72
C GLN A 147 4.02 -8.72 -13.50
N PHE A 148 4.15 -8.23 -12.25
CA PHE A 148 4.97 -7.07 -11.94
C PHE A 148 6.47 -7.35 -12.04
N VAL A 149 6.88 -8.62 -11.92
CA VAL A 149 8.28 -9.08 -11.93
C VAL A 149 8.75 -9.48 -13.34
N SER A 150 7.95 -9.25 -14.38
CA SER A 150 8.29 -9.64 -15.76
C SER A 150 9.37 -8.75 -16.35
N GLU A 151 10.38 -9.37 -17.01
CA GLU A 151 11.44 -8.65 -17.73
C GLU A 151 10.92 -7.83 -18.93
N SER A 152 9.73 -8.15 -19.45
CA SER A 152 9.07 -7.44 -20.55
C SER A 152 7.91 -6.59 -20.01
N PHE A 153 8.24 -5.49 -19.31
CA PHE A 153 7.24 -4.60 -18.78
C PHE A 153 6.64 -3.72 -19.90
N ALA A 154 5.35 -3.94 -20.22
CA ALA A 154 4.62 -3.22 -21.27
C ALA A 154 3.71 -2.10 -20.74
N GLY A 155 3.92 -1.67 -19.49
CA GLY A 155 3.04 -0.72 -18.77
C GLY A 155 2.07 -1.44 -17.83
N ILE A 156 1.33 -0.68 -17.03
CA ILE A 156 0.39 -1.20 -16.02
C ILE A 156 -0.97 -1.49 -16.67
N SER A 157 -1.44 -2.72 -16.55
CA SER A 157 -2.77 -3.13 -17.01
C SER A 157 -3.88 -2.74 -16.02
N SER A 158 -5.14 -2.71 -16.49
CA SER A 158 -6.30 -2.50 -15.61
C SER A 158 -6.42 -3.58 -14.55
N GLU A 159 -6.10 -4.82 -14.86
CA GLU A 159 -6.12 -5.95 -13.91
C GLU A 159 -5.09 -5.78 -12.81
N GLN A 160 -3.88 -5.27 -13.13
CA GLN A 160 -2.86 -4.94 -12.13
C GLN A 160 -3.29 -3.79 -11.21
N ILE A 161 -3.97 -2.79 -11.75
CA ILE A 161 -4.53 -1.68 -10.95
C ILE A 161 -5.62 -2.20 -9.99
N GLU A 162 -6.53 -3.03 -10.49
CA GLU A 162 -7.58 -3.64 -9.66
C GLU A 162 -7.00 -4.53 -8.56
N TYR A 163 -5.98 -5.32 -8.88
CA TYR A 163 -5.25 -6.14 -7.91
C TYR A 163 -4.64 -5.27 -6.81
N ALA A 164 -3.86 -4.26 -7.17
CA ALA A 164 -3.20 -3.35 -6.24
C ALA A 164 -4.20 -2.58 -5.35
N ALA A 165 -5.32 -2.12 -5.92
CA ALA A 165 -6.38 -1.47 -5.16
C ALA A 165 -7.07 -2.44 -4.18
N LYS A 166 -7.25 -3.72 -4.56
CA LYS A 166 -7.87 -4.73 -3.72
C LYS A 166 -7.03 -5.05 -2.48
N ASP A 167 -5.70 -5.06 -2.60
CA ASP A 167 -4.81 -5.37 -1.49
C ASP A 167 -4.97 -4.32 -0.37
N VAL A 168 -5.03 -3.02 -0.67
CA VAL A 168 -5.27 -1.99 0.36
C VAL A 168 -6.71 -1.96 0.88
N ILE A 169 -7.70 -2.36 0.07
CA ILE A 169 -9.09 -2.51 0.54
C ILE A 169 -9.19 -3.62 1.60
N VAL A 170 -8.59 -4.76 1.31
CA VAL A 170 -8.53 -5.90 2.23
C VAL A 170 -7.70 -5.56 3.48
N LEU A 171 -6.61 -4.82 3.31
CA LEU A 171 -5.79 -4.33 4.41
C LEU A 171 -6.58 -3.50 5.41
N LYS A 172 -7.52 -2.65 4.94
CA LYS A 172 -8.45 -1.90 5.79
C LYS A 172 -9.28 -2.84 6.67
N ASP A 173 -9.89 -3.84 6.06
CA ASP A 173 -10.80 -4.74 6.76
C ASP A 173 -10.04 -5.63 7.78
N ILE A 174 -8.81 -6.05 7.44
CA ILE A 174 -7.92 -6.74 8.38
C ILE A 174 -7.57 -5.82 9.57
N PHE A 175 -7.16 -4.59 9.29
CA PHE A 175 -6.82 -3.62 10.33
C PHE A 175 -7.98 -3.43 11.32
N LEU A 176 -9.22 -3.27 10.83
CA LEU A 176 -10.41 -3.12 11.66
C LEU A 176 -10.73 -4.35 12.51
N GLN A 177 -10.26 -5.54 12.13
CA GLN A 177 -10.40 -6.78 12.91
C GLN A 177 -9.29 -6.96 13.95
N GLN A 178 -8.22 -6.16 13.87
CA GLN A 178 -7.05 -6.29 14.73
C GLN A 178 -7.00 -5.26 15.88
N ILE A 179 -7.88 -4.25 15.85
CA ILE A 179 -7.93 -3.16 16.85
C ILE A 179 -9.08 -3.28 17.83
#